data_8668f330d046f196b23a3498f278f04b
#
_entry.id   8668f330d046f196b23a3498f278f04b
#
_cell.length_a   1.000
_cell.length_b   1.000
_cell.length_c   1.000
_cell.angle_alpha   90.00
_cell.angle_beta   90.00
_cell.angle_gamma   90.00
#
_symmetry.space_group_name_H-M   'P 1'
#
loop_
_entity.id
_entity.type
_entity.pdbx_description
1 polymer ?
#
loop_
_entity_poly.entity_id
_entity_poly.type
_entity_poly.pdbx_seq_one_letter_code
_entity_poly.pdbx_strand_id
1 'polypeptide(L)'
;IETPKRVVKAFKEYFQGYTEDAKKVLDKTFGDVEGYSDMVVQKNISVQSHCEHHMAPIVGRAHVAYIPNERVVGLSKIARVVEIFSKRLQTQERLTVQIANTLMEALDAKGVAVTIDSTHQCMTMRGIKKEQATTVTNFYLGQFKEDLSYQNRYLRFISTTLKD
;
A
#
# COMPACT_ATOMS: atom_id res chain seq x y z
N ILE A 1 27.45 -25.33 6.75
CA ILE A 1 26.64 -24.45 5.88
C ILE A 1 25.55 -23.81 6.74
N GLU A 2 25.47 -22.48 6.79
CA GLU A 2 24.51 -21.76 7.64
C GLU A 2 23.20 -21.42 6.95
N THR A 3 22.98 -21.91 5.75
CA THR A 3 21.78 -21.56 4.94
C THR A 3 20.46 -21.75 5.67
N PRO A 4 20.19 -22.87 6.36
CA PRO A 4 18.91 -23.03 7.06
C PRO A 4 18.68 -21.94 8.13
N LYS A 5 19.71 -21.61 8.90
CA LYS A 5 19.65 -20.56 9.92
C LYS A 5 19.38 -19.18 9.31
N ARG A 6 20.02 -18.87 8.17
CA ARG A 6 19.84 -17.62 7.44
C ARG A 6 18.44 -17.51 6.85
N VAL A 7 17.90 -18.62 6.29
CA VAL A 7 16.53 -18.67 5.76
C VAL A 7 15.50 -18.38 6.84
N VAL A 8 15.62 -19.05 8.01
CA VAL A 8 14.71 -18.82 9.13
C VAL A 8 14.75 -17.36 9.60
N LYS A 9 15.96 -16.76 9.67
CA LYS A 9 16.09 -15.34 10.03
C LYS A 9 15.45 -14.44 8.99
N ALA A 10 15.69 -14.66 7.70
CA ALA A 10 15.09 -13.89 6.62
C ALA A 10 13.56 -13.98 6.63
N PHE A 11 12.98 -15.15 6.89
CA PHE A 11 11.53 -15.33 6.95
C PHE A 11 10.89 -14.55 8.09
N LYS A 12 11.58 -14.40 9.24
CA LYS A 12 11.10 -13.54 10.33
C LYS A 12 11.00 -12.07 9.90
N GLU A 13 11.94 -11.61 9.07
CA GLU A 13 11.92 -10.24 8.51
C GLU A 13 10.87 -10.11 7.40
N TYR A 14 10.75 -11.08 6.49
CA TYR A 14 9.78 -11.06 5.39
C TYR A 14 8.34 -11.10 5.88
N PHE A 15 8.06 -11.74 7.00
CA PHE A 15 6.71 -11.97 7.52
C PHE A 15 6.44 -11.29 8.86
N GLN A 16 7.24 -10.29 9.23
CA GLN A 16 7.08 -9.55 10.48
C GLN A 16 5.72 -8.84 10.59
N GLY A 17 5.10 -8.50 9.47
CA GLY A 17 3.79 -7.84 9.45
C GLY A 17 2.66 -8.65 10.11
N TYR A 18 2.83 -9.97 10.31
CA TYR A 18 1.86 -10.75 11.09
C TYR A 18 1.91 -10.46 12.59
N THR A 19 3.00 -9.89 13.10
CA THR A 19 3.17 -9.54 14.52
C THR A 19 2.89 -8.07 14.81
N GLU A 20 2.56 -7.29 13.79
CA GLU A 20 2.31 -5.85 13.88
C GLU A 20 0.83 -5.50 13.66
N ASP A 21 0.35 -4.48 14.39
CA ASP A 21 -0.99 -3.96 14.27
C ASP A 21 -0.99 -2.63 13.50
N ALA A 22 -1.52 -2.67 12.28
CA ALA A 22 -1.56 -1.52 11.38
C ALA A 22 -2.48 -0.39 11.90
N LYS A 23 -3.55 -0.71 12.65
CA LYS A 23 -4.46 0.30 13.22
C LYS A 23 -3.75 1.09 14.33
N LYS A 24 -3.00 0.44 15.22
CA LYS A 24 -2.22 1.12 16.28
C LYS A 24 -1.19 2.11 15.74
N VAL A 25 -0.67 1.86 14.53
CA VAL A 25 0.26 2.80 13.89
C VAL A 25 -0.41 4.12 13.55
N LEU A 26 -1.72 4.12 13.30
CA LEU A 26 -2.52 5.28 12.91
C LEU A 26 -3.13 6.03 14.09
N ASP A 27 -3.01 5.56 15.33
CA ASP A 27 -3.58 6.20 16.52
C ASP A 27 -3.07 7.63 16.76
N LYS A 28 -1.86 7.94 16.29
CA LYS A 28 -1.29 9.30 16.40
C LYS A 28 -1.69 10.13 15.18
N THR A 29 -2.74 10.91 15.34
CA THR A 29 -3.24 11.87 14.37
C THR A 29 -3.04 13.31 14.86
N PHE A 30 -3.14 14.27 13.93
CA PHE A 30 -3.06 15.70 14.21
C PHE A 30 -4.42 16.33 13.88
N GLY A 31 -5.00 17.07 14.86
CA GLY A 31 -6.34 17.63 14.72
C GLY A 31 -6.42 18.99 14.03
N ASP A 32 -5.33 19.74 14.02
CA ASP A 32 -5.31 21.06 13.41
C ASP A 32 -4.64 21.02 12.04
N VAL A 33 -5.44 21.23 11.02
CA VAL A 33 -5.03 21.25 9.61
C VAL A 33 -5.33 22.59 8.95
N GLU A 34 -5.63 23.62 9.75
CA GLU A 34 -5.89 24.99 9.25
C GLU A 34 -6.92 25.04 8.10
N GLY A 35 -7.92 24.16 8.15
CA GLY A 35 -8.97 24.09 7.13
C GLY A 35 -8.63 23.28 5.88
N TYR A 36 -7.50 22.56 5.83
CA TYR A 36 -7.19 21.69 4.69
C TYR A 36 -8.20 20.55 4.57
N SER A 37 -8.93 20.50 3.47
CA SER A 37 -10.04 19.56 3.23
C SER A 37 -9.90 18.75 1.93
N ASP A 38 -8.81 18.95 1.18
CA ASP A 38 -8.57 18.22 -0.07
C ASP A 38 -7.80 16.92 0.16
N MET A 39 -7.64 16.12 -0.88
CA MET A 39 -6.93 14.86 -0.80
C MET A 39 -5.43 15.04 -0.47
N VAL A 40 -4.92 14.22 0.43
CA VAL A 40 -3.49 14.03 0.67
C VAL A 40 -3.05 12.81 -0.12
N VAL A 41 -2.04 12.95 -0.97
CA VAL A 41 -1.52 11.87 -1.82
C VAL A 41 -0.08 11.56 -1.48
N GLN A 42 0.22 10.32 -1.13
CA GLN A 42 1.57 9.81 -0.96
C GLN A 42 1.89 8.81 -2.07
N LYS A 43 2.93 9.11 -2.84
CA LYS A 43 3.31 8.32 -4.03
C LYS A 43 4.58 7.51 -3.80
N ASN A 44 4.75 6.49 -4.64
CA ASN A 44 5.99 5.72 -4.74
C ASN A 44 6.44 5.05 -3.43
N ILE A 45 5.48 4.65 -2.59
CA ILE A 45 5.77 3.86 -1.40
C ILE A 45 6.22 2.48 -1.85
N SER A 46 7.42 2.06 -1.45
CA SER A 46 7.95 0.74 -1.82
C SER A 46 7.08 -0.40 -1.29
N VAL A 47 6.76 -1.35 -2.16
CA VAL A 47 6.09 -2.60 -1.83
C VAL A 47 7.07 -3.75 -2.02
N GLN A 48 7.32 -4.48 -0.94
CA GLN A 48 8.11 -5.70 -0.93
C GLN A 48 7.32 -6.77 -0.18
N SER A 49 6.65 -7.64 -0.93
CA SER A 49 5.75 -8.65 -0.42
C SER A 49 6.09 -10.03 -0.98
N HIS A 50 5.34 -11.04 -0.60
CA HIS A 50 5.48 -12.40 -1.10
C HIS A 50 4.12 -12.97 -1.51
N CYS A 51 4.07 -13.55 -2.72
CA CYS A 51 2.90 -14.22 -3.24
C CYS A 51 2.54 -15.41 -2.35
N GLU A 52 1.31 -15.49 -1.88
CA GLU A 52 0.86 -16.60 -1.01
C GLU A 52 0.85 -17.97 -1.71
N HIS A 53 0.74 -17.99 -3.05
CA HIS A 53 0.68 -19.24 -3.81
C HIS A 53 2.05 -19.91 -3.98
N HIS A 54 3.13 -19.13 -4.08
CA HIS A 54 4.46 -19.64 -4.43
C HIS A 54 5.59 -19.14 -3.51
N MET A 55 5.27 -18.30 -2.51
CA MET A 55 6.25 -17.60 -1.65
C MET A 55 7.32 -16.83 -2.44
N ALA A 56 7.03 -16.53 -3.72
CA ALA A 56 7.91 -15.74 -4.57
C ALA A 56 7.69 -14.22 -4.29
N PRO A 57 8.74 -13.38 -4.42
CA PRO A 57 8.62 -11.96 -4.16
C PRO A 57 7.62 -11.26 -5.08
N ILE A 58 6.91 -10.28 -4.52
CA ILE A 58 6.15 -9.25 -5.21
C ILE A 58 6.86 -7.93 -4.94
N VAL A 59 7.33 -7.25 -5.98
CA VAL A 59 8.10 -6.01 -5.84
C VAL A 59 7.45 -4.91 -6.68
N GLY A 60 7.20 -3.77 -6.04
CA GLY A 60 6.53 -2.67 -6.74
C GLY A 60 6.40 -1.42 -5.90
N ARG A 61 5.37 -0.64 -6.20
CA ARG A 61 5.07 0.64 -5.56
C ARG A 61 3.59 0.75 -5.25
N ALA A 62 3.28 1.33 -4.11
CA ALA A 62 1.94 1.75 -3.75
C ALA A 62 1.83 3.27 -3.83
N HIS A 63 0.66 3.72 -4.25
CA HIS A 63 0.21 5.10 -4.18
C HIS A 63 -1.05 5.12 -3.32
N VAL A 64 -1.06 5.98 -2.33
CA VAL A 64 -2.13 6.06 -1.34
C VAL A 64 -2.62 7.49 -1.26
N ALA A 65 -3.93 7.67 -1.34
CA ALA A 65 -4.56 8.95 -1.07
C ALA A 65 -5.69 8.80 -0.04
N TYR A 66 -5.89 9.84 0.76
CA TYR A 66 -7.07 9.95 1.62
C TYR A 66 -7.58 11.39 1.64
N ILE A 67 -8.87 11.55 1.88
CA ILE A 67 -9.51 12.85 2.09
C ILE A 67 -9.80 12.94 3.59
N PRO A 68 -9.14 13.87 4.30
CA PRO A 68 -9.32 13.99 5.74
C PRO A 68 -10.75 14.42 6.08
N ASN A 69 -11.28 13.94 7.20
CA ASN A 69 -12.47 14.47 7.83
C ASN A 69 -12.06 15.63 8.77
N GLU A 70 -11.60 15.31 9.97
CA GLU A 70 -11.18 16.31 10.96
C GLU A 70 -9.70 16.20 11.32
N ARG A 71 -9.05 15.09 10.95
CA ARG A 71 -7.68 14.76 11.35
C ARG A 71 -6.82 14.34 10.18
N VAL A 72 -5.55 14.68 10.24
CA VAL A 72 -4.52 14.16 9.34
C VAL A 72 -3.58 13.24 10.10
N VAL A 73 -2.95 12.35 9.36
CA VAL A 73 -1.97 11.41 9.89
C VAL A 73 -0.57 11.74 9.38
N GLY A 74 0.44 11.47 10.18
CA GLY A 74 1.83 11.61 9.74
C GLY A 74 2.14 10.74 8.53
N LEU A 75 2.77 11.31 7.51
CA LEU A 75 3.04 10.63 6.23
C LEU A 75 3.78 9.29 6.40
N SER A 76 4.73 9.23 7.36
CA SER A 76 5.45 7.98 7.68
C SER A 76 4.53 6.86 8.17
N LYS A 77 3.36 7.17 8.71
CA LYS A 77 2.40 6.19 9.20
C LYS A 77 1.69 5.47 8.06
N ILE A 78 1.36 6.20 6.99
CA ILE A 78 0.78 5.61 5.77
C ILE A 78 1.77 4.61 5.17
N ALA A 79 3.03 5.01 5.00
CA ALA A 79 4.07 4.12 4.49
C ALA A 79 4.25 2.86 5.37
N ARG A 80 4.15 3.02 6.70
CA ARG A 80 4.23 1.88 7.63
C ARG A 80 3.04 0.94 7.53
N VAL A 81 1.83 1.44 7.31
CA VAL A 81 0.65 0.58 7.05
C VAL A 81 0.88 -0.26 5.79
N VAL A 82 1.37 0.36 4.71
CA VAL A 82 1.73 -0.37 3.49
C VAL A 82 2.78 -1.45 3.77
N GLU A 83 3.82 -1.13 4.54
CA GLU A 83 4.88 -2.07 4.91
C GLU A 83 4.32 -3.26 5.72
N ILE A 84 3.52 -3.00 6.77
CA ILE A 84 2.95 -4.04 7.63
C ILE A 84 2.14 -5.06 6.82
N PHE A 85 1.28 -4.59 5.91
CA PHE A 85 0.50 -5.50 5.08
C PHE A 85 1.35 -6.17 3.99
N SER A 86 2.38 -5.49 3.47
CA SER A 86 3.32 -6.08 2.51
C SER A 86 4.16 -7.21 3.11
N LYS A 87 4.55 -7.09 4.38
CA LYS A 87 5.33 -8.12 5.10
C LYS A 87 4.48 -9.31 5.56
N ARG A 88 3.66 -9.84 4.65
CA ARG A 88 2.78 -11.01 4.82
C ARG A 88 2.75 -11.81 3.52
N LEU A 89 2.21 -13.02 3.57
CA LEU A 89 1.84 -13.75 2.35
C LEU A 89 0.56 -13.11 1.77
N GLN A 90 0.62 -12.64 0.52
CA GLN A 90 -0.44 -11.82 -0.07
C GLN A 90 -0.87 -12.28 -1.47
N THR A 91 -2.11 -11.96 -1.82
CA THR A 91 -2.48 -11.62 -3.20
C THR A 91 -2.47 -10.09 -3.31
N GLN A 92 -2.18 -9.56 -4.48
CA GLN A 92 -2.09 -8.10 -4.65
C GLN A 92 -3.43 -7.40 -4.41
N GLU A 93 -4.53 -8.04 -4.82
CA GLU A 93 -5.89 -7.56 -4.62
C GLU A 93 -6.21 -7.42 -3.12
N ARG A 94 -5.92 -8.46 -2.33
CA ARG A 94 -6.14 -8.43 -0.89
C ARG A 94 -5.26 -7.39 -0.19
N LEU A 95 -4.00 -7.28 -0.59
CA LEU A 95 -3.07 -6.26 -0.08
C LEU A 95 -3.65 -4.85 -0.28
N THR A 96 -4.12 -4.56 -1.50
CA THR A 96 -4.71 -3.26 -1.86
C THR A 96 -5.95 -2.95 -1.00
N VAL A 97 -6.85 -3.91 -0.85
CA VAL A 97 -8.09 -3.77 -0.06
C VAL A 97 -7.80 -3.59 1.43
N GLN A 98 -6.85 -4.36 1.98
CA GLN A 98 -6.49 -4.28 3.40
C GLN A 98 -5.94 -2.91 3.78
N ILE A 99 -5.04 -2.36 2.94
CA ILE A 99 -4.50 -1.01 3.14
C ILE A 99 -5.63 0.02 3.15
N ALA A 100 -6.49 0.00 2.12
CA ALA A 100 -7.56 0.98 1.97
C ALA A 100 -8.57 0.94 3.13
N ASN A 101 -9.05 -0.25 3.50
CA ASN A 101 -10.01 -0.39 4.60
C ASN A 101 -9.42 0.06 5.95
N THR A 102 -8.15 -0.30 6.21
CA THR A 102 -7.50 0.10 7.46
C THR A 102 -7.37 1.62 7.57
N LEU A 103 -7.00 2.30 6.48
CA LEU A 103 -6.92 3.76 6.46
C LEU A 103 -8.30 4.41 6.59
N MET A 104 -9.31 3.87 5.90
CA MET A 104 -10.68 4.39 5.96
C MET A 104 -11.24 4.34 7.38
N GLU A 105 -11.10 3.21 8.06
CA GLU A 105 -11.60 3.02 9.41
C GLU A 105 -10.81 3.81 10.47
N ALA A 106 -9.48 3.72 10.43
CA ALA A 106 -8.66 4.30 11.49
C ALA A 106 -8.57 5.83 11.42
N LEU A 107 -8.72 6.42 10.24
CA LEU A 107 -8.67 7.87 10.05
C LEU A 107 -10.06 8.52 10.01
N ASP A 108 -11.13 7.73 10.03
CA ASP A 108 -12.49 8.23 9.76
C ASP A 108 -12.51 9.13 8.51
N ALA A 109 -11.82 8.68 7.45
CA ALA A 109 -11.59 9.48 6.27
C ALA A 109 -12.88 9.60 5.42
N LYS A 110 -13.06 10.73 4.73
CA LYS A 110 -14.15 10.91 3.76
C LYS A 110 -13.99 10.05 2.51
N GLY A 111 -12.78 9.61 2.23
CA GLY A 111 -12.48 8.73 1.12
C GLY A 111 -11.02 8.27 1.16
N VAL A 112 -10.76 7.11 0.57
CA VAL A 112 -9.43 6.52 0.42
C VAL A 112 -9.28 5.94 -0.98
N ALA A 113 -8.10 6.13 -1.56
CA ALA A 113 -7.70 5.51 -2.82
C ALA A 113 -6.34 4.82 -2.64
N VAL A 114 -6.23 3.58 -3.10
CA VAL A 114 -4.98 2.83 -3.11
C VAL A 114 -4.76 2.23 -4.49
N THR A 115 -3.57 2.46 -5.04
CA THR A 115 -3.08 1.84 -6.28
C THR A 115 -1.79 1.12 -5.97
N ILE A 116 -1.66 -0.12 -6.40
CA ILE A 116 -0.41 -0.88 -6.35
C ILE A 116 -0.04 -1.30 -7.78
N ASP A 117 1.17 -0.97 -8.20
CA ASP A 117 1.79 -1.45 -9.44
C ASP A 117 3.01 -2.28 -9.07
N SER A 118 3.03 -3.55 -9.45
CA SER A 118 4.09 -4.47 -9.06
C SER A 118 4.38 -5.57 -10.09
N THR A 119 5.59 -6.12 -9.99
CA THR A 119 6.02 -7.34 -10.67
C THR A 119 5.92 -8.52 -9.72
N HIS A 120 5.48 -9.66 -10.26
CA HIS A 120 5.36 -10.92 -9.53
C HIS A 120 6.44 -11.91 -9.98
N GLN A 121 7.40 -12.21 -9.11
CA GLN A 121 8.50 -13.10 -9.47
C GLN A 121 8.04 -14.53 -9.78
N CYS A 122 6.88 -14.93 -9.29
CA CYS A 122 6.26 -16.20 -9.69
C CYS A 122 5.83 -16.25 -11.18
N MET A 123 5.71 -15.09 -11.84
CA MET A 123 5.42 -14.97 -13.28
C MET A 123 6.66 -14.67 -14.11
N THR A 124 7.66 -13.99 -13.54
CA THR A 124 8.85 -13.54 -14.26
C THR A 124 9.95 -14.61 -14.27
N MET A 125 10.27 -15.20 -13.12
CA MET A 125 11.39 -16.13 -12.97
C MET A 125 11.04 -17.60 -13.26
N ARG A 126 9.77 -17.91 -13.28
CA ARG A 126 9.23 -19.27 -13.51
C ARG A 126 7.85 -19.19 -14.20
N GLY A 127 7.25 -20.34 -14.45
CA GLY A 127 5.92 -20.45 -15.06
C GLY A 127 5.92 -19.88 -16.48
N ILE A 128 5.14 -18.84 -16.72
CA ILE A 128 4.98 -18.23 -18.06
C ILE A 128 6.15 -17.32 -18.48
N LYS A 129 7.08 -17.01 -17.58
CA LYS A 129 8.32 -16.24 -17.82
C LYS A 129 8.08 -14.90 -18.54
N LYS A 130 7.14 -14.10 -18.05
CA LYS A 130 6.84 -12.77 -18.58
C LYS A 130 7.54 -11.69 -17.76
N GLU A 131 8.79 -11.40 -18.10
CA GLU A 131 9.68 -10.54 -17.30
C GLU A 131 9.21 -9.08 -17.20
N GLN A 132 8.58 -8.55 -18.24
CA GLN A 132 8.13 -7.16 -18.28
C GLN A 132 6.67 -6.97 -17.87
N ALA A 133 5.96 -8.04 -17.53
CA ALA A 133 4.57 -7.94 -17.10
C ALA A 133 4.48 -7.34 -15.70
N THR A 134 3.70 -6.26 -15.57
CA THR A 134 3.31 -5.68 -14.28
C THR A 134 1.82 -5.91 -14.05
N THR A 135 1.41 -5.85 -12.80
CA THR A 135 0.00 -5.93 -12.38
C THR A 135 -0.36 -4.66 -11.65
N VAL A 136 -1.43 -4.01 -12.06
CA VAL A 136 -1.96 -2.82 -11.39
C VAL A 136 -3.29 -3.17 -10.74
N THR A 137 -3.42 -2.87 -9.45
CA THR A 137 -4.66 -2.96 -8.70
C THR A 137 -5.04 -1.62 -8.12
N ASN A 138 -6.34 -1.27 -8.21
CA ASN A 138 -6.91 -0.05 -7.65
C ASN A 138 -8.06 -0.40 -6.71
N PHE A 139 -8.18 0.33 -5.61
CA PHE A 139 -9.33 0.23 -4.73
C PHE A 139 -9.70 1.61 -4.19
N TYR A 140 -11.00 1.94 -4.27
CA TYR A 140 -11.56 3.24 -3.94
C TYR A 140 -12.67 3.11 -2.92
N LEU A 141 -12.68 3.99 -1.91
CA LEU A 141 -13.68 4.07 -0.85
C LEU A 141 -14.18 5.51 -0.68
N GLY A 142 -15.43 5.67 -0.20
CA GLY A 142 -16.05 6.97 0.04
C GLY A 142 -16.04 7.85 -1.20
N GLN A 143 -15.68 9.12 -1.06
CA GLN A 143 -15.72 10.10 -2.16
C GLN A 143 -14.92 9.66 -3.40
N PHE A 144 -13.85 8.91 -3.26
CA PHE A 144 -13.14 8.38 -4.43
C PHE A 144 -13.96 7.34 -5.20
N LYS A 145 -14.86 6.62 -4.54
CA LYS A 145 -15.76 5.66 -5.20
C LYS A 145 -17.00 6.34 -5.80
N GLU A 146 -17.50 7.38 -5.15
CA GLU A 146 -18.76 8.04 -5.47
C GLU A 146 -18.61 9.12 -6.54
N ASP A 147 -17.43 9.78 -6.61
CA ASP A 147 -17.18 10.90 -7.52
C ASP A 147 -15.92 10.63 -8.38
N LEU A 148 -16.16 10.45 -9.70
CA LEU A 148 -15.12 10.24 -10.70
C LEU A 148 -14.13 11.40 -10.79
N SER A 149 -14.50 12.60 -10.38
CA SER A 149 -13.58 13.75 -10.41
C SER A 149 -12.41 13.54 -9.44
N TYR A 150 -12.67 13.00 -8.25
CA TYR A 150 -11.62 12.64 -7.29
C TYR A 150 -10.71 11.51 -7.81
N GLN A 151 -11.28 10.48 -8.45
CA GLN A 151 -10.49 9.43 -9.07
C GLN A 151 -9.57 9.99 -10.16
N ASN A 152 -10.10 10.82 -11.06
CA ASN A 152 -9.34 11.41 -12.15
C ASN A 152 -8.21 12.31 -11.64
N ARG A 153 -8.46 13.12 -10.62
CA ARG A 153 -7.42 13.95 -9.98
C ARG A 153 -6.33 13.09 -9.34
N TYR A 154 -6.73 12.05 -8.59
CA TYR A 154 -5.80 11.11 -7.99
C TYR A 154 -4.91 10.43 -9.04
N LEU A 155 -5.50 9.89 -10.11
CA LEU A 155 -4.76 9.23 -11.19
C LEU A 155 -3.78 10.19 -11.88
N ARG A 156 -4.16 11.47 -12.06
CA ARG A 156 -3.25 12.50 -12.58
C ARG A 156 -2.07 12.74 -11.63
N PHE A 157 -2.30 12.83 -10.32
CA PHE A 157 -1.22 13.03 -9.35
C PHE A 157 -0.24 11.86 -9.34
N ILE A 158 -0.71 10.61 -9.38
CA ILE A 158 0.18 9.45 -9.35
C ILE A 158 0.93 9.23 -10.67
N SER A 159 0.37 9.65 -11.80
CA SER A 159 1.03 9.56 -13.12
C SER A 159 2.06 10.67 -13.35
N THR A 160 2.00 11.78 -12.62
CA THR A 160 2.94 12.88 -12.79
C THR A 160 4.26 12.57 -12.08
N THR A 161 5.34 12.47 -12.83
CA THR A 161 6.70 12.45 -12.28
C THR A 161 7.11 13.89 -11.98
N LEU A 162 7.62 14.17 -10.77
CA LEU A 162 8.34 15.42 -10.55
C LEU A 162 9.55 15.38 -11.51
N LYS A 163 9.64 16.35 -12.40
CA LYS A 163 10.88 16.54 -13.16
C LYS A 163 11.94 17.04 -12.18
N ASP A 164 13.01 16.28 -12.07
CA ASP A 164 14.23 16.69 -11.36
C ASP A 164 14.82 17.97 -12.00
#